data_9113ea784ad479b62cb11f6618e1842e
#
_entry.id   9113ea784ad479b62cb11f6618e1842e
#
_cell.length_a   1.000
_cell.length_b   1.000
_cell.length_c   1.000
_cell.angle_alpha   90.00
_cell.angle_beta   90.00
_cell.angle_gamma   90.00
#
_symmetry.space_group_name_H-M   'P 1'
#
loop_
_entity.id
_entity.type
_entity.pdbx_description
1 polymer ?
#
loop_
_entity_poly.entity_id
_entity_poly.type
_entity_poly.pdbx_seq_one_letter_code
_entity_poly.pdbx_strand_id
1 'polypeptide(L)'
;MSRTFGMASFTKFEEIEAWKTAELIVVQAYGLLKAGPGARDWALKDQIQRASVSVMCNISEGFESRSDRTFYDMLRRAKGSCGEVRTLTYVAAKIGHIPLEKYELLRPLCIKCSSQIQALMTHLETTRPDVPSRKRW
;
A
#
# COMPACT_ATOMS: atom_id res chain seq x y z
N MET A 1 2.74 19.67 14.07
CA MET A 1 1.27 19.87 14.16
C MET A 1 0.58 18.56 13.83
N SER A 2 -0.34 18.10 14.67
CA SER A 2 -1.04 16.85 14.46
C SER A 2 -2.12 16.97 13.37
N ARG A 3 -2.38 15.88 12.68
CA ARG A 3 -3.49 15.75 11.73
C ARG A 3 -4.47 14.72 12.28
N THR A 4 -5.74 15.06 12.28
CA THR A 4 -6.80 14.22 12.84
C THR A 4 -7.57 13.52 11.72
N PHE A 5 -7.77 12.20 11.86
CA PHE A 5 -8.51 11.38 10.93
C PHE A 5 -9.50 10.51 11.72
N GLY A 6 -10.80 10.86 11.64
CA GLY A 6 -11.83 10.23 12.46
C GLY A 6 -11.54 10.47 13.94
N MET A 7 -11.42 9.41 14.73
CA MET A 7 -11.05 9.46 16.14
C MET A 7 -9.54 9.45 16.36
N ALA A 8 -8.73 9.24 15.32
CA ALA A 8 -7.28 9.17 15.41
C ALA A 8 -6.64 10.51 15.07
N SER A 9 -5.55 10.84 15.76
CA SER A 9 -4.72 12.02 15.49
C SER A 9 -3.27 11.58 15.34
N PHE A 10 -2.62 12.04 14.27
CA PHE A 10 -1.25 11.65 13.96
C PHE A 10 -0.32 12.87 13.98
N THR A 11 0.83 12.73 14.62
CA THR A 11 1.91 13.73 14.59
C THR A 11 2.99 13.34 13.59
N LYS A 12 3.11 12.05 13.27
CA LYS A 12 4.08 11.51 12.34
C LYS A 12 3.47 10.33 11.57
N PHE A 13 3.97 10.06 10.37
CA PHE A 13 3.40 9.01 9.52
C PHE A 13 3.61 7.60 10.09
N GLU A 14 4.62 7.37 10.92
CA GLU A 14 4.88 6.07 11.55
C GLU A 14 3.76 5.63 12.49
N GLU A 15 2.88 6.54 12.88
CA GLU A 15 1.70 6.23 13.69
C GLU A 15 0.51 5.75 12.85
N ILE A 16 0.55 5.93 11.52
CA ILE A 16 -0.54 5.55 10.63
C ILE A 16 -0.58 4.03 10.45
N GLU A 17 -1.72 3.41 10.78
CA GLU A 17 -1.87 1.95 10.70
C GLU A 17 -1.61 1.40 9.29
N ALA A 18 -2.07 2.10 8.25
CA ALA A 18 -1.82 1.72 6.87
C ALA A 18 -0.32 1.66 6.55
N TRP A 19 0.46 2.60 7.08
CA TRP A 19 1.92 2.61 6.90
C TRP A 19 2.57 1.40 7.57
N LYS A 20 2.13 1.06 8.78
CA LYS A 20 2.63 -0.13 9.52
C LYS A 20 2.28 -1.43 8.78
N THR A 21 1.07 -1.53 8.25
CA THR A 21 0.66 -2.70 7.44
C THR A 21 1.49 -2.78 6.16
N ALA A 22 1.76 -1.65 5.52
CA ALA A 22 2.61 -1.57 4.33
C ALA A 22 4.04 -2.05 4.63
N GLU A 23 4.59 -1.77 5.80
CA GLU A 23 5.90 -2.29 6.22
C GLU A 23 5.91 -3.82 6.22
N LEU A 24 4.87 -4.46 6.75
CA LEU A 24 4.74 -5.92 6.73
C LEU A 24 4.71 -6.45 5.28
N ILE A 25 4.02 -5.76 4.40
CA ILE A 25 3.97 -6.10 2.97
C ILE A 25 5.37 -6.04 2.36
N VAL A 26 6.11 -4.97 2.62
CA VAL A 26 7.48 -4.78 2.10
C VAL A 26 8.38 -5.94 2.55
N VAL A 27 8.38 -6.25 3.84
CA VAL A 27 9.23 -7.32 4.40
C VAL A 27 8.91 -8.66 3.75
N GLN A 28 7.64 -9.01 3.61
CA GLN A 28 7.24 -10.25 2.96
C GLN A 28 7.55 -10.25 1.46
N ALA A 29 7.28 -9.15 0.76
CA ALA A 29 7.53 -9.03 -0.66
C ALA A 29 9.01 -9.22 -1.00
N TYR A 30 9.90 -8.63 -0.22
CA TYR A 30 11.35 -8.79 -0.40
C TYR A 30 11.81 -10.23 -0.15
N GLY A 31 11.11 -10.98 0.69
CA GLY A 31 11.43 -12.38 0.99
C GLY A 31 10.96 -13.38 -0.06
N LEU A 32 9.98 -13.03 -0.89
CA LEU A 32 9.31 -13.99 -1.77
C LEU A 32 10.22 -14.68 -2.77
N LEU A 33 11.13 -13.96 -3.41
CA LEU A 33 11.96 -14.46 -4.51
C LEU A 33 13.45 -14.49 -4.14
N LYS A 34 13.79 -14.65 -2.86
CA LYS A 34 15.19 -14.81 -2.42
C LYS A 34 15.81 -16.10 -2.86
N ALA A 35 15.00 -17.17 -2.96
CA ALA A 35 15.43 -18.50 -3.32
C ALA A 35 14.33 -19.17 -4.18
N GLY A 36 14.63 -20.34 -4.72
CA GLY A 36 13.69 -21.12 -5.51
C GLY A 36 13.67 -20.73 -6.98
N PRO A 37 12.65 -21.21 -7.74
CA PRO A 37 12.61 -21.06 -9.21
C PRO A 37 12.61 -19.62 -9.69
N GLY A 38 12.03 -18.71 -8.91
CA GLY A 38 11.91 -17.31 -9.30
C GLY A 38 13.08 -16.41 -8.91
N ALA A 39 14.11 -16.95 -8.23
CA ALA A 39 15.20 -16.16 -7.67
C ALA A 39 16.00 -15.36 -8.72
N ARG A 40 16.00 -15.80 -9.97
CA ARG A 40 16.68 -15.15 -11.09
C ARG A 40 15.75 -14.38 -12.02
N ASP A 41 14.46 -14.34 -11.72
CA ASP A 41 13.51 -13.51 -12.46
C ASP A 41 13.60 -12.08 -11.97
N TRP A 42 14.64 -11.38 -12.42
CA TRP A 42 14.96 -10.02 -11.97
C TRP A 42 13.86 -9.02 -12.27
N ALA A 43 13.19 -9.17 -13.42
CA ALA A 43 12.13 -8.27 -13.84
C ALA A 43 10.94 -8.33 -12.89
N LEU A 44 10.43 -9.54 -12.60
CA LEU A 44 9.31 -9.72 -11.68
C LEU A 44 9.68 -9.32 -10.25
N LYS A 45 10.86 -9.73 -9.81
CA LYS A 45 11.40 -9.41 -8.49
C LYS A 45 11.48 -7.90 -8.28
N ASP A 46 12.03 -7.16 -9.25
CA ASP A 46 12.14 -5.69 -9.19
C ASP A 46 10.75 -5.05 -9.11
N GLN A 47 9.79 -5.49 -9.92
CA GLN A 47 8.42 -4.95 -9.90
C GLN A 47 7.74 -5.18 -8.55
N ILE A 48 7.85 -6.37 -7.97
CA ILE A 48 7.25 -6.69 -6.66
C ILE A 48 7.86 -5.79 -5.58
N GLN A 49 9.17 -5.65 -5.57
CA GLN A 49 9.88 -4.82 -4.60
C GLN A 49 9.48 -3.35 -4.73
N ARG A 50 9.48 -2.81 -5.94
CA ARG A 50 9.09 -1.41 -6.20
C ARG A 50 7.65 -1.14 -5.81
N ALA A 51 6.72 -2.02 -6.19
CA ALA A 51 5.31 -1.85 -5.85
C ALA A 51 5.09 -1.86 -4.34
N SER A 52 5.75 -2.77 -3.62
CA SER A 52 5.61 -2.86 -2.15
C SER A 52 6.13 -1.61 -1.44
N VAL A 53 7.30 -1.13 -1.82
CA VAL A 53 7.90 0.10 -1.25
C VAL A 53 7.05 1.32 -1.60
N SER A 54 6.47 1.36 -2.79
CA SER A 54 5.58 2.44 -3.25
C SER A 54 4.39 2.64 -2.33
N VAL A 55 3.85 1.57 -1.72
CA VAL A 55 2.75 1.71 -0.74
C VAL A 55 3.19 2.58 0.43
N MET A 56 4.32 2.25 1.05
CA MET A 56 4.85 3.01 2.20
C MET A 56 5.21 4.45 1.83
N CYS A 57 5.96 4.62 0.75
CA CYS A 57 6.47 5.92 0.35
C CYS A 57 5.35 6.90 0.00
N ASN A 58 4.32 6.45 -0.70
CA ASN A 58 3.19 7.32 -1.03
C ASN A 58 2.42 7.78 0.21
N ILE A 59 2.28 6.93 1.23
CA ILE A 59 1.64 7.32 2.48
C ILE A 59 2.48 8.39 3.20
N SER A 60 3.77 8.16 3.37
CA SER A 60 4.65 9.09 4.08
C SER A 60 4.83 10.41 3.34
N GLU A 61 5.05 10.38 2.03
CA GLU A 61 5.19 11.60 1.22
C GLU A 61 3.91 12.44 1.27
N GLY A 62 2.75 11.80 1.13
CA GLY A 62 1.46 12.49 1.20
C GLY A 62 1.22 13.13 2.55
N PHE A 63 1.54 12.43 3.64
CA PHE A 63 1.41 12.98 4.99
C PHE A 63 2.35 14.17 5.21
N GLU A 64 3.61 14.05 4.82
CA GLU A 64 4.63 15.10 4.99
C GLU A 64 4.37 16.33 4.12
N SER A 65 3.61 16.20 3.03
CA SER A 65 3.27 17.33 2.16
C SER A 65 2.49 18.43 2.87
N ARG A 66 1.81 18.11 3.96
CA ARG A 66 0.92 19.00 4.72
C ARG A 66 -0.27 19.55 3.92
N SER A 67 -0.48 19.02 2.71
CA SER A 67 -1.64 19.31 1.84
C SER A 67 -2.60 18.14 1.87
N ASP A 68 -3.86 18.36 2.23
CA ASP A 68 -4.87 17.30 2.26
C ASP A 68 -5.17 16.79 0.86
N ARG A 69 -5.14 17.65 -0.14
CA ARG A 69 -5.28 17.27 -1.54
C ARG A 69 -4.16 16.36 -2.00
N THR A 70 -2.92 16.73 -1.70
CA THR A 70 -1.75 15.92 -2.05
C THR A 70 -1.77 14.60 -1.29
N PHE A 71 -2.14 14.61 -0.01
CA PHE A 71 -2.28 13.38 0.77
C PHE A 71 -3.30 12.44 0.15
N TYR A 72 -4.46 12.95 -0.22
CA TYR A 72 -5.50 12.16 -0.89
C TYR A 72 -4.97 11.52 -2.19
N ASP A 73 -4.31 12.30 -3.03
CA ASP A 73 -3.77 11.80 -4.29
C ASP A 73 -2.69 10.72 -4.07
N MET A 74 -1.82 10.91 -3.07
CA MET A 74 -0.78 9.94 -2.72
C MET A 74 -1.37 8.67 -2.10
N LEU A 75 -2.41 8.79 -1.29
CA LEU A 75 -3.14 7.63 -0.74
C LEU A 75 -3.77 6.81 -1.86
N ARG A 76 -4.34 7.47 -2.86
CA ARG A 76 -4.90 6.79 -4.03
C ARG A 76 -3.84 5.98 -4.77
N ARG A 77 -2.64 6.54 -4.93
CA ARG A 77 -1.49 5.84 -5.54
C ARG A 77 -1.05 4.65 -4.68
N ALA A 78 -0.97 4.84 -3.36
CA ALA A 78 -0.64 3.76 -2.44
C ALA A 78 -1.64 2.60 -2.55
N LYS A 79 -2.93 2.91 -2.64
CA LYS A 79 -3.98 1.91 -2.82
C LYS A 79 -3.80 1.14 -4.13
N GLY A 80 -3.48 1.82 -5.21
CA GLY A 80 -3.15 1.19 -6.50
C GLY A 80 -1.95 0.25 -6.39
N SER A 81 -0.92 0.65 -5.65
CA SER A 81 0.27 -0.17 -5.42
C SER A 81 -0.05 -1.44 -4.60
N CYS A 82 -1.01 -1.40 -3.67
CA CYS A 82 -1.50 -2.59 -2.99
C CYS A 82 -2.09 -3.61 -3.98
N GLY A 83 -2.89 -3.14 -4.93
CA GLY A 83 -3.46 -3.98 -5.99
C GLY A 83 -2.38 -4.55 -6.90
N GLU A 84 -1.35 -3.76 -7.20
CA GLU A 84 -0.22 -4.20 -8.01
C GLU A 84 0.57 -5.31 -7.32
N VAL A 85 0.87 -5.17 -6.02
CA VAL A 85 1.54 -6.23 -5.23
C VAL A 85 0.72 -7.53 -5.26
N ARG A 86 -0.60 -7.43 -5.07
CA ARG A 86 -1.47 -8.62 -5.15
C ARG A 86 -1.39 -9.29 -6.50
N THR A 87 -1.44 -8.51 -7.57
CA THR A 87 -1.39 -9.04 -8.93
C THR A 87 -0.05 -9.71 -9.23
N LEU A 88 1.06 -9.04 -8.90
CA LEU A 88 2.40 -9.56 -9.19
C LEU A 88 2.71 -10.82 -8.38
N THR A 89 2.29 -10.88 -7.11
CA THR A 89 2.50 -12.07 -6.29
C THR A 89 1.60 -13.23 -6.72
N TYR A 90 0.39 -12.94 -7.19
CA TYR A 90 -0.46 -13.94 -7.85
C TYR A 90 0.21 -14.51 -9.11
N VAL A 91 0.77 -13.64 -9.95
CA VAL A 91 1.52 -14.05 -11.14
C VAL A 91 2.68 -14.96 -10.74
N ALA A 92 3.46 -14.58 -9.73
CA ALA A 92 4.57 -15.39 -9.23
C ALA A 92 4.13 -16.80 -8.81
N ALA A 93 2.97 -16.93 -8.16
CA ALA A 93 2.40 -18.21 -7.78
C ALA A 93 1.96 -19.01 -9.02
N LYS A 94 1.28 -18.37 -9.96
CA LYS A 94 0.74 -19.02 -11.17
C LYS A 94 1.82 -19.55 -12.11
N ILE A 95 2.96 -18.87 -12.21
CA ILE A 95 4.07 -19.34 -13.04
C ILE A 95 5.04 -20.27 -12.29
N GLY A 96 4.71 -20.61 -11.05
CA GLY A 96 5.48 -21.59 -10.27
C GLY A 96 6.72 -21.04 -9.60
N HIS A 97 6.87 -19.72 -9.49
CA HIS A 97 8.01 -19.09 -8.81
C HIS A 97 7.92 -19.17 -7.29
N ILE A 98 6.71 -19.19 -6.75
CA ILE A 98 6.45 -19.35 -5.31
C ILE A 98 5.28 -20.33 -5.09
N PRO A 99 5.20 -20.99 -3.92
CA PRO A 99 4.02 -21.76 -3.56
C PRO A 99 2.80 -20.85 -3.43
N LEU A 100 1.61 -21.37 -3.73
CA LEU A 100 0.35 -20.63 -3.61
C LEU A 100 0.14 -20.09 -2.18
N GLU A 101 0.58 -20.83 -1.16
CA GLU A 101 0.47 -20.44 0.25
C GLU A 101 1.18 -19.10 0.54
N LYS A 102 2.27 -18.81 -0.15
CA LYS A 102 2.98 -17.53 0.00
C LYS A 102 2.13 -16.36 -0.48
N TYR A 103 1.45 -16.51 -1.61
CA TYR A 103 0.49 -15.54 -2.10
C TYR A 103 -0.68 -15.39 -1.11
N GLU A 104 -1.22 -16.49 -0.62
CA GLU A 104 -2.36 -16.48 0.32
C GLU A 104 -2.03 -15.82 1.66
N LEU A 105 -0.76 -15.83 2.09
CA LEU A 105 -0.31 -15.11 3.28
C LEU A 105 -0.21 -13.59 3.03
N LEU A 106 0.25 -13.20 1.85
CA LEU A 106 0.44 -11.78 1.52
C LEU A 106 -0.87 -11.08 1.13
N ARG A 107 -1.76 -11.79 0.45
CA ARG A 107 -3.04 -11.24 -0.03
C ARG A 107 -3.86 -10.54 1.05
N PRO A 108 -4.09 -11.12 2.25
CA PRO A 108 -4.86 -10.45 3.29
C PRO A 108 -4.23 -9.16 3.79
N LEU A 109 -2.90 -9.07 3.83
CA LEU A 109 -2.20 -7.84 4.20
C LEU A 109 -2.44 -6.73 3.18
N CYS A 110 -2.40 -7.06 1.90
CA CYS A 110 -2.68 -6.09 0.83
C CYS A 110 -4.11 -5.58 0.90
N ILE A 111 -5.07 -6.48 1.15
CA ILE A 111 -6.49 -6.12 1.31
C ILE A 111 -6.69 -5.23 2.54
N LYS A 112 -6.09 -5.60 3.67
CA LYS A 112 -6.15 -4.82 4.91
C LYS A 112 -5.56 -3.42 4.72
N CYS A 113 -4.38 -3.33 4.12
CA CYS A 113 -3.72 -2.06 3.85
C CYS A 113 -4.58 -1.17 2.95
N SER A 114 -5.12 -1.75 1.87
CA SER A 114 -6.02 -1.05 0.95
C SER A 114 -7.25 -0.49 1.67
N SER A 115 -7.84 -1.26 2.57
CA SER A 115 -9.01 -0.83 3.37
C SER A 115 -8.64 0.29 4.35
N GLN A 116 -7.50 0.21 4.99
CA GLN A 116 -6.99 1.25 5.88
C GLN A 116 -6.72 2.56 5.12
N ILE A 117 -6.15 2.45 3.93
CA ILE A 117 -5.93 3.61 3.04
C ILE A 117 -7.27 4.21 2.63
N GLN A 118 -8.24 3.37 2.24
CA GLN A 118 -9.56 3.84 1.84
C GLN A 118 -10.27 4.60 2.98
N ALA A 119 -10.11 4.15 4.21
CA ALA A 119 -10.70 4.84 5.36
C ALA A 119 -10.15 6.26 5.51
N LEU A 120 -8.84 6.44 5.32
CA LEU A 120 -8.22 7.77 5.32
C LEU A 120 -8.72 8.64 4.17
N MET A 121 -8.83 8.07 2.96
CA MET A 121 -9.34 8.77 1.79
C MET A 121 -10.78 9.23 2.00
N THR A 122 -11.62 8.35 2.52
CA THR A 122 -13.04 8.66 2.79
C THR A 122 -13.15 9.78 3.81
N HIS A 123 -12.33 9.76 4.87
CA HIS A 123 -12.32 10.84 5.85
C HIS A 123 -11.95 12.18 5.20
N LEU A 124 -10.92 12.20 4.36
CA LEU A 124 -10.53 13.41 3.63
C LEU A 124 -11.64 13.92 2.70
N GLU A 125 -12.31 13.01 1.98
CA GLU A 125 -13.42 13.34 1.09
C GLU A 125 -14.60 14.02 1.84
N THR A 126 -14.87 13.60 3.06
CA THR A 126 -16.02 14.08 3.84
C THR A 126 -15.74 15.31 4.68
N THR A 127 -14.49 15.57 5.04
CA THR A 127 -14.13 16.61 6.00
C THR A 127 -13.29 17.75 5.43
N ARG A 128 -12.76 17.63 4.22
CA ARG A 128 -11.86 18.61 3.61
C ARG A 128 -12.44 19.14 2.30
N PRO A 129 -12.70 20.47 2.21
CA PRO A 129 -13.40 21.03 1.03
C PRO A 129 -12.56 21.03 -0.25
N ASP A 130 -11.23 20.96 -0.14
CA ASP A 130 -10.30 20.95 -1.27
C ASP A 130 -10.03 19.56 -1.83
N VAL A 131 -10.56 18.51 -1.19
CA VAL A 131 -10.45 17.14 -1.67
C VAL A 131 -11.66 16.81 -2.52
N PRO A 132 -11.46 16.34 -3.78
CA PRO A 132 -12.59 16.03 -4.66
C PRO A 132 -13.42 14.89 -4.09
N SER A 133 -14.73 15.12 -4.00
CA SER A 133 -15.65 14.03 -3.65
C SER A 133 -15.63 12.99 -4.77
N ARG A 134 -15.72 11.73 -4.38
CA ARG A 134 -15.82 10.63 -5.32
C ARG A 134 -17.11 10.80 -6.13
N LYS A 135 -16.99 11.14 -7.41
CA LYS A 135 -18.15 11.03 -8.29
C LYS A 135 -18.50 9.57 -8.40
N ARG A 136 -19.69 9.20 -7.94
CA ARG A 136 -20.23 7.86 -8.16
C ARG A 136 -20.50 7.71 -9.65
N TRP A 137 -19.89 6.74 -10.24
CA TRP A 137 -20.18 6.31 -11.60
C TRP A 137 -21.50 5.55 -11.61
#